data_96d8a747f8eb5c3502101c04ea9b1b39
#
_entry.id   96d8a747f8eb5c3502101c04ea9b1b39
#
_cell.length_a   1.000
_cell.length_b   1.000
_cell.length_c   1.000
_cell.angle_alpha   90.00
_cell.angle_beta   90.00
_cell.angle_gamma   90.00
#
_symmetry.space_group_name_H-M   'P 1'
#
loop_
_entity.id
_entity.type
_entity.pdbx_description
1 polymer ?
#
loop_
_entity_poly.entity_id
_entity_poly.type
_entity_poly.pdbx_seq_one_letter_code
_entity_poly.pdbx_strand_id
1 'polypeptide(L)'
;MASRTSFTNVRISDSFGQLLIVGDDSGITSSSVQIFDADGTGSPLSLSTTQLTINDGANDFDIASHDGTNGLKLGGTLVTTSASELNLLDGLTAGTVTASKFVLVDSNSD
;
A
#
# COMPACT_ATOMS: atom_id res chain seq x y z
N MET A 1 -28.39 21.30 -8.14
CA MET A 1 -27.10 20.88 -7.52
C MET A 1 -27.35 20.65 -6.04
N ALA A 2 -27.19 19.42 -5.57
CA ALA A 2 -27.38 19.12 -4.16
C ALA A 2 -26.32 19.87 -3.33
N SER A 3 -26.76 20.73 -2.41
CA SER A 3 -25.88 21.39 -1.45
C SER A 3 -25.26 20.33 -0.57
N ARG A 4 -23.94 20.24 -0.55
CA ARG A 4 -23.25 19.46 0.47
C ARG A 4 -23.47 20.16 1.80
N THR A 5 -24.31 19.57 2.63
CA THR A 5 -24.49 20.05 4.00
C THR A 5 -23.15 19.87 4.72
N SER A 6 -22.54 20.99 5.08
CA SER A 6 -21.35 20.93 5.95
C SER A 6 -21.79 20.42 7.31
N PHE A 7 -21.25 19.31 7.75
CA PHE A 7 -21.41 18.79 9.11
C PHE A 7 -20.51 19.54 10.11
N THR A 8 -20.30 20.83 9.89
CA THR A 8 -19.52 21.68 10.81
C THR A 8 -20.19 21.64 12.19
N ASN A 9 -19.46 21.17 13.20
CA ASN A 9 -19.89 21.03 14.60
C ASN A 9 -20.80 19.83 14.94
N VAL A 10 -21.00 18.86 14.05
CA VAL A 10 -21.58 17.58 14.44
C VAL A 10 -20.45 16.59 14.66
N ARG A 11 -20.31 16.09 15.88
CA ARG A 11 -19.42 14.97 16.15
C ARG A 11 -20.03 13.69 15.58
N ILE A 12 -19.66 13.36 14.36
CA ILE A 12 -20.07 12.12 13.69
C ILE A 12 -19.57 10.91 14.48
N SER A 13 -18.44 11.05 15.19
CA SER A 13 -17.88 10.03 16.09
C SER A 13 -18.85 9.52 17.14
N ASP A 14 -19.73 10.39 17.67
CA ASP A 14 -20.69 9.99 18.70
C ASP A 14 -21.83 9.10 18.16
N SER A 15 -22.05 9.13 16.84
CA SER A 15 -23.13 8.40 16.17
C SER A 15 -22.62 7.31 15.19
N PHE A 16 -21.38 7.43 14.72
CA PHE A 16 -20.79 6.57 13.69
C PHE A 16 -19.32 6.22 14.02
N GLY A 17 -19.10 5.50 15.12
CA GLY A 17 -17.76 5.12 15.58
C GLY A 17 -16.92 4.30 14.58
N GLN A 18 -17.51 3.86 13.47
CA GLN A 18 -16.84 3.11 12.40
C GLN A 18 -16.60 3.94 11.12
N LEU A 19 -16.83 5.27 11.17
CA LEU A 19 -16.59 6.13 10.03
C LEU A 19 -15.09 6.32 9.80
N LEU A 20 -14.61 6.06 8.58
CA LEU A 20 -13.26 6.40 8.17
C LEU A 20 -13.20 7.86 7.71
N ILE A 21 -12.22 8.60 8.19
CA ILE A 21 -12.04 10.02 7.93
C ILE A 21 -10.69 10.25 7.26
N VAL A 22 -10.67 11.10 6.24
CA VAL A 22 -9.43 11.65 5.69
C VAL A 22 -8.98 12.78 6.61
N GLY A 23 -7.71 12.76 7.03
CA GLY A 23 -7.18 13.47 8.19
C GLY A 23 -7.21 15.00 8.18
N ASP A 24 -7.80 15.66 7.17
CA ASP A 24 -8.00 17.11 7.18
C ASP A 24 -9.30 17.54 6.49
N ASP A 25 -9.68 18.79 6.68
CA ASP A 25 -10.90 19.38 6.10
C ASP A 25 -10.82 19.62 4.58
N SER A 26 -9.64 19.45 3.99
CA SER A 26 -9.40 19.67 2.56
C SER A 26 -9.76 18.45 1.70
N GLY A 27 -10.03 17.31 2.33
CA GLY A 27 -10.25 16.05 1.63
C GLY A 27 -8.97 15.49 1.00
N ILE A 28 -9.12 14.72 -0.08
CA ILE A 28 -7.98 14.14 -0.79
C ILE A 28 -7.39 15.20 -1.73
N THR A 29 -6.14 15.59 -1.48
CA THR A 29 -5.38 16.59 -2.26
C THR A 29 -4.12 15.97 -2.89
N SER A 30 -3.24 16.79 -3.46
CA SER A 30 -1.92 16.34 -3.94
C SER A 30 -0.96 15.96 -2.78
N SER A 31 -1.23 16.44 -1.57
CA SER A 31 -0.51 16.01 -0.37
C SER A 31 -1.11 14.73 0.18
N SER A 32 -0.26 13.82 0.66
CA SER A 32 -0.73 12.57 1.24
C SER A 32 -1.35 12.81 2.62
N VAL A 33 -2.55 12.30 2.83
CA VAL A 33 -3.32 12.45 4.06
C VAL A 33 -3.66 11.09 4.63
N GLN A 34 -3.39 10.89 5.91
CA GLN A 34 -3.66 9.63 6.60
C GLN A 34 -5.17 9.41 6.80
N ILE A 35 -5.59 8.15 6.75
CA ILE A 35 -6.96 7.74 7.05
C ILE A 35 -7.06 7.43 8.55
N PHE A 36 -8.08 7.99 9.20
CA PHE A 36 -8.37 7.80 10.62
C PHE A 36 -9.75 7.18 10.80
N ASP A 37 -9.96 6.53 11.94
CA ASP A 37 -11.31 6.26 12.42
C ASP A 37 -11.92 7.50 13.10
N ALA A 38 -13.19 7.40 13.49
CA ALA A 38 -13.90 8.51 14.10
C ALA A 38 -13.37 8.92 15.49
N ASP A 39 -12.62 8.05 16.15
CA ASP A 39 -11.99 8.29 17.45
C ASP A 39 -10.58 8.90 17.32
N GLY A 40 -10.12 9.09 16.09
CA GLY A 40 -8.82 9.69 15.80
C GLY A 40 -7.64 8.70 15.77
N THR A 41 -7.92 7.39 15.74
CA THR A 41 -6.87 6.39 15.56
C THR A 41 -6.44 6.34 14.10
N GLY A 42 -5.16 6.57 13.83
CA GLY A 42 -4.61 6.54 12.48
C GLY A 42 -4.41 5.13 11.95
N SER A 43 -4.88 4.87 10.72
CA SER A 43 -4.56 3.65 9.99
C SER A 43 -3.14 3.72 9.42
N PRO A 44 -2.54 2.59 8.99
CA PRO A 44 -1.28 2.61 8.24
C PRO A 44 -1.41 3.19 6.82
N LEU A 45 -2.61 3.58 6.37
CA LEU A 45 -2.88 4.05 5.02
C LEU A 45 -2.92 5.58 4.93
N SER A 46 -2.28 6.13 3.90
CA SER A 46 -2.44 7.53 3.47
C SER A 46 -2.78 7.60 1.99
N LEU A 47 -3.59 8.59 1.62
CA LEU A 47 -4.05 8.82 0.25
C LEU A 47 -3.72 10.24 -0.21
N SER A 48 -3.36 10.35 -1.50
CA SER A 48 -3.37 11.61 -2.24
C SER A 48 -4.05 11.40 -3.59
N THR A 49 -4.17 12.45 -4.40
CA THR A 49 -4.74 12.33 -5.74
C THR A 49 -3.91 11.48 -6.71
N THR A 50 -2.65 11.17 -6.34
CA THR A 50 -1.69 10.47 -7.20
C THR A 50 -1.07 9.24 -6.54
N GLN A 51 -1.30 9.02 -5.24
CA GLN A 51 -0.56 8.00 -4.49
C GLN A 51 -1.40 7.37 -3.38
N LEU A 52 -1.23 6.06 -3.22
CA LEU A 52 -1.58 5.30 -2.02
C LEU A 52 -0.27 4.97 -1.29
N THR A 53 -0.18 5.33 -0.02
CA THR A 53 1.02 5.09 0.81
C THR A 53 0.67 4.18 1.99
N ILE A 54 1.51 3.17 2.23
CA ILE A 54 1.61 2.52 3.53
C ILE A 54 2.59 3.34 4.34
N ASN A 55 2.14 3.92 5.45
CA ASN A 55 2.92 4.84 6.26
C ASN A 55 4.17 4.18 6.83
N ASP A 56 5.19 4.98 7.10
CA ASP A 56 6.42 4.55 7.76
C ASP A 56 6.14 3.95 9.14
N GLY A 57 6.95 2.97 9.52
CA GLY A 57 6.82 2.24 10.78
C GLY A 57 6.81 0.71 10.59
N ALA A 58 6.37 -0.01 11.61
CA ALA A 58 6.26 -1.47 11.59
C ALA A 58 4.92 -1.91 10.95
N ASN A 59 4.68 -1.45 9.71
CA ASN A 59 3.47 -1.75 8.95
C ASN A 59 3.79 -2.68 7.80
N ASP A 60 2.95 -3.70 7.59
CA ASP A 60 3.06 -4.64 6.48
C ASP A 60 2.00 -4.36 5.42
N PHE A 61 2.32 -4.65 4.17
CA PHE A 61 1.37 -4.74 3.07
C PHE A 61 1.24 -6.21 2.66
N ASP A 62 0.24 -6.89 3.20
CA ASP A 62 -0.03 -8.30 2.91
C ASP A 62 -1.19 -8.44 1.91
N ILE A 63 -0.94 -9.13 0.80
CA ILE A 63 -1.97 -9.56 -0.14
C ILE A 63 -2.25 -11.03 0.10
N ALA A 64 -3.03 -11.33 1.14
CA ALA A 64 -3.31 -12.68 1.61
C ALA A 64 -3.93 -13.60 0.53
N SER A 65 -4.55 -13.03 -0.51
CA SER A 65 -5.10 -13.76 -1.64
C SER A 65 -4.09 -14.08 -2.74
N HIS A 66 -2.80 -13.71 -2.58
CA HIS A 66 -1.80 -13.94 -3.63
C HIS A 66 -1.40 -15.41 -3.70
N ASP A 67 -1.92 -16.13 -4.69
CA ASP A 67 -1.81 -17.59 -4.86
C ASP A 67 -1.38 -18.02 -6.27
N GLY A 68 -0.97 -17.08 -7.12
CA GLY A 68 -0.67 -17.32 -8.53
C GLY A 68 -1.89 -17.28 -9.46
N THR A 69 -3.10 -17.22 -8.91
CA THR A 69 -4.37 -17.04 -9.65
C THR A 69 -5.01 -15.70 -9.30
N ASN A 70 -4.86 -15.27 -8.05
CA ASN A 70 -5.31 -13.99 -7.51
C ASN A 70 -4.14 -13.24 -6.88
N GLY A 71 -4.31 -11.96 -6.58
CA GLY A 71 -3.38 -11.17 -5.80
C GLY A 71 -2.83 -9.95 -6.51
N LEU A 72 -1.52 -9.73 -6.42
CA LEU A 72 -0.85 -8.55 -6.97
C LEU A 72 -0.94 -8.48 -8.48
N LYS A 73 -1.44 -7.35 -8.99
CA LYS A 73 -1.43 -7.03 -10.42
C LYS A 73 -0.63 -5.76 -10.69
N LEU A 74 0.18 -5.79 -11.73
CA LEU A 74 0.91 -4.62 -12.23
C LEU A 74 0.43 -4.33 -13.67
N GLY A 75 -0.12 -3.14 -13.91
CA GLY A 75 -0.68 -2.77 -15.20
C GLY A 75 -1.79 -3.73 -15.69
N GLY A 76 -2.56 -4.30 -14.78
CA GLY A 76 -3.62 -5.27 -15.08
C GLY A 76 -3.14 -6.74 -15.19
N THR A 77 -1.83 -6.97 -15.29
CA THR A 77 -1.24 -8.30 -15.39
C THR A 77 -0.97 -8.86 -13.99
N LEU A 78 -1.42 -10.09 -13.74
CA LEU A 78 -1.17 -10.78 -12.48
C LEU A 78 0.31 -11.15 -12.35
N VAL A 79 0.90 -10.82 -11.21
CA VAL A 79 2.20 -11.36 -10.80
C VAL A 79 1.95 -12.77 -10.26
N THR A 80 2.47 -13.78 -10.94
CA THR A 80 2.26 -15.19 -10.55
C THR A 80 3.37 -15.72 -9.63
N THR A 81 4.46 -14.96 -9.49
CA THR A 81 5.63 -15.35 -8.68
C THR A 81 5.27 -15.39 -7.20
N SER A 82 5.53 -16.51 -6.56
CA SER A 82 5.36 -16.66 -5.11
C SER A 82 6.37 -15.85 -4.31
N ALA A 83 6.10 -15.60 -3.03
CA ALA A 83 7.04 -14.95 -2.11
C ALA A 83 8.37 -15.74 -2.01
N SER A 84 8.30 -17.06 -2.00
CA SER A 84 9.50 -17.91 -1.97
C SER A 84 10.39 -17.72 -3.19
N GLU A 85 9.79 -17.60 -4.37
CA GLU A 85 10.51 -17.33 -5.62
C GLU A 85 11.07 -15.90 -5.67
N LEU A 86 10.31 -14.90 -5.21
CA LEU A 86 10.81 -13.53 -5.10
C LEU A 86 12.00 -13.42 -4.14
N ASN A 87 11.98 -14.17 -3.04
CA ASN A 87 13.07 -14.18 -2.07
C ASN A 87 14.37 -14.83 -2.59
N LEU A 88 14.33 -15.51 -3.74
CA LEU A 88 15.56 -15.97 -4.41
C LEU A 88 16.38 -14.80 -4.98
N LEU A 89 15.76 -13.61 -5.14
CA LEU A 89 16.46 -12.40 -5.57
C LEU A 89 17.25 -11.72 -4.43
N ASP A 90 16.95 -12.07 -3.17
CA ASP A 90 17.60 -11.45 -2.02
C ASP A 90 19.08 -11.87 -1.92
N GLY A 91 19.96 -10.89 -1.65
CA GLY A 91 21.40 -11.11 -1.47
C GLY A 91 22.18 -11.43 -2.75
N LEU A 92 21.62 -11.15 -3.93
CA LEU A 92 22.34 -11.33 -5.18
C LEU A 92 23.43 -10.27 -5.37
N THR A 93 24.58 -10.73 -5.89
CA THR A 93 25.68 -9.86 -6.33
C THR A 93 25.94 -10.12 -7.81
N ALA A 94 26.04 -9.07 -8.64
CA ALA A 94 26.33 -9.20 -10.06
C ALA A 94 27.67 -9.94 -10.27
N GLY A 95 27.70 -10.85 -11.25
CA GLY A 95 28.89 -11.65 -11.55
C GLY A 95 29.19 -12.80 -10.55
N THR A 96 28.28 -13.03 -9.58
CA THR A 96 28.44 -14.10 -8.59
C THR A 96 27.29 -15.10 -8.69
N VAL A 97 27.60 -16.38 -8.89
CA VAL A 97 26.59 -17.45 -8.84
C VAL A 97 26.50 -17.97 -7.41
N THR A 98 25.30 -17.82 -6.81
CA THR A 98 25.00 -18.31 -5.47
C THR A 98 24.02 -19.49 -5.56
N ALA A 99 24.32 -20.57 -4.86
CA ALA A 99 23.47 -21.75 -4.85
C ALA A 99 22.03 -21.39 -4.38
N SER A 100 21.03 -21.99 -5.02
CA SER A 100 19.61 -21.79 -4.73
C SER A 100 19.12 -20.34 -4.89
N LYS A 101 19.79 -19.53 -5.69
CA LYS A 101 19.40 -18.16 -6.04
C LYS A 101 19.27 -17.99 -7.56
N PHE A 102 18.63 -16.92 -7.99
CA PHE A 102 18.68 -16.51 -9.39
C PHE A 102 20.12 -16.17 -9.80
N VAL A 103 20.46 -16.40 -11.05
CA VAL A 103 21.74 -15.97 -11.59
C VAL A 103 21.59 -14.56 -12.13
N LEU A 104 22.33 -13.62 -11.55
CA LEU A 104 22.47 -12.26 -12.05
C LEU A 104 23.83 -12.13 -12.74
N VAL A 105 23.82 -12.02 -14.06
CA VAL A 105 25.03 -11.80 -14.84
C VAL A 105 25.37 -10.32 -14.93
N ASP A 106 26.64 -10.00 -15.10
CA ASP A 106 27.10 -8.64 -15.36
C ASP A 106 26.96 -8.25 -16.84
N SER A 107 27.51 -7.10 -17.24
CA SER A 107 27.48 -6.60 -18.63
C SER A 107 28.18 -7.49 -19.64
N ASN A 108 29.03 -8.41 -19.20
CA ASN A 108 29.77 -9.37 -20.04
C ASN A 108 29.04 -10.71 -20.18
N SER A 109 27.90 -10.88 -19.49
CA SER A 109 27.09 -12.11 -19.50
C SER A 109 27.76 -13.34 -18.90
N ASP A 110 28.67 -13.10 -17.97
CA ASP A 110 29.39 -14.15 -17.24
C ASP A 110 29.42 -13.96 -15.72
#